data_4fbf8130a1acf96c170762a298c13fe1
#
_entry.id   4fbf8130a1acf96c170762a298c13fe1
#
_cell.length_a   1.000
_cell.length_b   1.000
_cell.length_c   1.000
_cell.angle_alpha   90.00
_cell.angle_beta   90.00
_cell.angle_gamma   90.00
#
_symmetry.space_group_name_H-M   'P 1'
#
loop_
_entity.id
_entity.type
_entity.pdbx_description
1 polymer ?
#
loop_
_entity_poly.entity_id
_entity_poly.type
_entity_poly.pdbx_seq_one_letter_code
_entity_poly.pdbx_strand_id
1 'polypeptide(L)'
;KIGIISYGSNDPAIVEGRDQLAAAGVQTNYLRIRALPLAESVREFALSHDRVYVIENNFDGQMAQILRMEISDDMRHVKSLPCGDTLPMSAQWVFDQVMAIEKQA
;
A
#
# COMPACT_ATOMS: atom_id res chain seq x y z
N LYS A 1 3.97 -11.85 -6.20
CA LYS A 1 4.15 -10.40 -6.44
C LYS A 1 3.45 -9.57 -5.39
N ILE A 2 4.14 -8.60 -4.86
CA ILE A 2 3.64 -7.72 -3.81
C ILE A 2 3.62 -6.29 -4.34
N GLY A 3 2.46 -5.63 -4.22
CA GLY A 3 2.31 -4.24 -4.62
C GLY A 3 2.01 -3.35 -3.43
N ILE A 4 2.49 -2.12 -3.48
CA ILE A 4 2.19 -1.09 -2.49
C ILE A 4 1.54 0.08 -3.21
N ILE A 5 0.39 0.52 -2.71
CA ILE A 5 -0.31 1.70 -3.22
C ILE A 5 -0.35 2.73 -2.09
N SER A 6 -0.01 3.97 -2.41
CA SER A 6 -0.10 5.07 -1.46
C SER A 6 -0.37 6.37 -2.20
N TYR A 7 -0.58 7.44 -1.45
CA TYR A 7 -0.81 8.77 -1.99
C TYR A 7 -0.36 9.83 -0.98
N GLY A 8 -0.25 11.08 -1.46
CA GLY A 8 0.09 12.20 -0.59
C GLY A 8 1.56 12.23 -0.20
N SER A 9 1.83 12.70 1.00
CA SER A 9 3.19 13.00 1.48
C SER A 9 3.91 11.78 2.08
N ASN A 10 3.34 10.59 1.95
CA ASN A 10 3.92 9.37 2.53
C ASN A 10 5.11 8.82 1.73
N ASP A 11 5.34 9.37 0.54
CA ASP A 11 6.28 8.81 -0.41
C ASP A 11 7.68 8.55 0.15
N PRO A 12 8.33 9.49 0.87
CA PRO A 12 9.68 9.21 1.39
C PRO A 12 9.73 8.01 2.35
N ALA A 13 8.73 7.88 3.22
CA ALA A 13 8.67 6.74 4.16
C ALA A 13 8.45 5.43 3.41
N ILE A 14 7.61 5.44 2.38
CA ILE A 14 7.34 4.26 1.57
C ILE A 14 8.60 3.82 0.82
N VAL A 15 9.28 4.75 0.17
CA VAL A 15 10.50 4.43 -0.60
C VAL A 15 11.55 3.82 0.30
N GLU A 16 11.81 4.42 1.46
CA GLU A 16 12.78 3.89 2.39
C GLU A 16 12.35 2.55 3.00
N GLY A 17 11.06 2.41 3.31
CA GLY A 17 10.51 1.15 3.82
C GLY A 17 10.65 0.02 2.81
N ARG A 18 10.47 0.30 1.52
CA ARG A 18 10.66 -0.67 0.46
C ARG A 18 12.11 -1.12 0.37
N ASP A 19 13.06 -0.20 0.58
CA ASP A 19 14.48 -0.56 0.61
C ASP A 19 14.77 -1.52 1.76
N GLN A 20 14.19 -1.28 2.93
CA GLN A 20 14.34 -2.18 4.07
C GLN A 20 13.72 -3.55 3.80
N LEU A 21 12.56 -3.59 3.14
CA LEU A 21 11.90 -4.84 2.77
C LEU A 21 12.76 -5.62 1.79
N ALA A 22 13.32 -4.96 0.79
CA ALA A 22 14.18 -5.60 -0.20
C ALA A 22 15.41 -6.20 0.48
N ALA A 23 16.00 -5.49 1.44
CA ALA A 23 17.15 -5.99 2.20
C ALA A 23 16.78 -7.25 3.01
N ALA A 24 15.52 -7.39 3.39
CA ALA A 24 15.03 -8.57 4.11
C ALA A 24 14.52 -9.66 3.17
N GLY A 25 14.68 -9.50 1.86
CA GLY A 25 14.26 -10.50 0.87
C GLY A 25 12.85 -10.33 0.34
N VAL A 26 12.18 -9.24 0.65
CA VAL A 26 10.81 -8.98 0.20
C VAL A 26 10.82 -7.90 -0.88
N GLN A 27 10.65 -8.30 -2.13
CA GLN A 27 10.60 -7.38 -3.27
C GLN A 27 9.18 -6.87 -3.46
N THR A 28 9.04 -5.57 -3.72
CA THR A 28 7.73 -4.93 -3.90
C THR A 28 7.74 -4.01 -5.11
N ASN A 29 6.56 -3.83 -5.69
CA ASN A 29 6.31 -2.77 -6.67
C ASN A 29 5.51 -1.67 -5.99
N TYR A 30 5.59 -0.45 -6.51
CA TYR A 30 4.98 0.69 -5.85
C TYR A 30 4.25 1.58 -6.87
N LEU A 31 3.02 1.95 -6.54
CA LEU A 31 2.24 2.90 -7.31
C LEU A 31 1.79 4.03 -6.39
N ARG A 32 2.18 5.25 -6.73
CA ARG A 32 1.73 6.45 -6.03
C ARG A 32 0.55 7.06 -6.78
N ILE A 33 -0.59 7.16 -6.12
CA ILE A 33 -1.78 7.81 -6.69
C ILE A 33 -1.64 9.31 -6.49
N ARG A 34 -1.79 10.06 -7.57
CA ARG A 34 -1.61 11.52 -7.54
C ARG A 34 -2.91 12.29 -7.62
N ALA A 35 -3.96 11.69 -8.16
CA ALA A 35 -5.22 12.39 -8.39
C ALA A 35 -6.37 11.41 -8.51
N LEU A 36 -7.59 11.91 -8.29
CA LEU A 36 -8.83 11.19 -8.52
C LEU A 36 -9.56 11.87 -9.69
N PRO A 37 -10.38 11.13 -10.46
CA PRO A 37 -10.71 9.71 -10.31
C PRO A 37 -9.55 8.80 -10.65
N LEU A 38 -9.66 7.54 -10.23
CA LEU A 38 -8.60 6.56 -10.41
C LEU A 38 -8.41 6.23 -11.89
N ALA A 39 -7.16 6.18 -12.31
CA ALA A 39 -6.83 5.79 -13.68
C ALA A 39 -6.88 4.27 -13.83
N GLU A 40 -7.01 3.81 -15.08
CA GLU A 40 -7.00 2.38 -15.38
C GLU A 40 -5.70 1.72 -14.92
N SER A 41 -4.59 2.46 -14.90
CA SER A 41 -3.31 1.95 -14.43
C SER A 41 -3.38 1.51 -12.95
N VAL A 42 -4.20 2.17 -12.14
CA VAL A 42 -4.38 1.77 -10.73
C VAL A 42 -5.07 0.42 -10.65
N ARG A 43 -6.12 0.22 -11.44
CA ARG A 43 -6.83 -1.05 -11.51
C ARG A 43 -5.89 -2.17 -11.98
N GLU A 44 -5.14 -1.93 -13.05
CA GLU A 44 -4.19 -2.91 -13.58
C GLU A 44 -3.13 -3.27 -12.54
N PHE A 45 -2.61 -2.29 -11.84
CA PHE A 45 -1.63 -2.52 -10.79
C PHE A 45 -2.23 -3.40 -9.67
N ALA A 46 -3.44 -3.04 -9.20
CA ALA A 46 -4.08 -3.78 -8.10
C ALA A 46 -4.35 -5.22 -8.49
N LEU A 47 -4.71 -5.49 -9.74
CA LEU A 47 -5.07 -6.83 -10.19
C LEU A 47 -3.88 -7.68 -10.62
N SER A 48 -2.70 -7.08 -10.82
CA SER A 48 -1.52 -7.79 -11.32
C SER A 48 -0.62 -8.32 -10.21
N HIS A 49 -0.99 -8.15 -8.94
CA HIS A 49 -0.18 -8.56 -7.81
C HIS A 49 -0.94 -9.56 -6.95
N ASP A 50 -0.21 -10.48 -6.32
CA ASP A 50 -0.81 -11.47 -5.44
C ASP A 50 -1.32 -10.86 -4.14
N ARG A 51 -0.58 -9.89 -3.63
CA ARG A 51 -0.96 -9.11 -2.45
C ARG A 51 -0.67 -7.65 -2.71
N VAL A 52 -1.59 -6.78 -2.27
CA VAL A 52 -1.44 -5.33 -2.42
C VAL A 52 -1.70 -4.69 -1.07
N TYR A 53 -0.79 -3.82 -0.65
CA TYR A 53 -0.94 -3.07 0.59
C TYR A 53 -1.22 -1.61 0.26
N VAL A 54 -2.37 -1.12 0.73
CA VAL A 54 -2.74 0.29 0.57
C VAL A 54 -2.34 0.99 1.87
N ILE A 55 -1.30 1.81 1.80
CA ILE A 55 -0.72 2.45 2.98
C ILE A 55 -1.20 3.90 3.01
N GLU A 56 -1.88 4.27 4.09
CA GLU A 56 -2.55 5.56 4.23
C GLU A 56 -2.25 6.19 5.58
N ASN A 57 -2.37 7.52 5.60
CA ASN A 57 -2.09 8.33 6.78
C ASN A 57 -3.38 8.69 7.54
N ASN A 58 -4.40 7.82 7.48
CA ASN A 58 -5.65 8.02 8.22
C ASN A 58 -6.16 6.70 8.78
N PHE A 59 -7.01 6.77 9.82
CA PHE A 59 -7.54 5.58 10.47
C PHE A 59 -8.55 4.80 9.62
N ASP A 60 -9.24 5.49 8.71
CA ASP A 60 -10.42 4.93 8.07
C ASP A 60 -10.10 4.10 6.83
N GLY A 61 -8.86 4.13 6.35
CA GLY A 61 -8.49 3.42 5.14
C GLY A 61 -9.27 3.91 3.94
N GLN A 62 -9.41 5.24 3.80
CA GLN A 62 -10.27 5.84 2.78
C GLN A 62 -9.87 5.47 1.37
N MET A 63 -8.58 5.43 1.07
CA MET A 63 -8.13 5.07 -0.28
C MET A 63 -8.48 3.61 -0.60
N ALA A 64 -8.32 2.70 0.36
CA ALA A 64 -8.70 1.30 0.16
C ALA A 64 -10.20 1.19 -0.10
N GLN A 65 -11.02 1.98 0.59
CA GLN A 65 -12.46 2.01 0.36
C GLN A 65 -12.79 2.53 -1.03
N ILE A 66 -12.13 3.61 -1.46
CA ILE A 66 -12.32 4.17 -2.81
C ILE A 66 -11.96 3.13 -3.87
N LEU A 67 -10.85 2.44 -3.69
CA LEU A 67 -10.44 1.39 -4.62
C LEU A 67 -11.50 0.30 -4.73
N ARG A 68 -12.06 -0.15 -3.61
CA ARG A 68 -13.08 -1.18 -3.61
C ARG A 68 -14.38 -0.71 -4.25
N MET A 69 -14.71 0.57 -4.13
CA MET A 69 -15.90 1.14 -4.74
C MET A 69 -15.76 1.32 -6.25
N GLU A 70 -14.58 1.72 -6.70
CA GLU A 70 -14.35 2.05 -8.11
C GLU A 70 -13.93 0.84 -8.95
N ILE A 71 -13.34 -0.18 -8.32
CA ILE A 71 -12.91 -1.40 -9.00
C ILE A 71 -13.87 -2.52 -8.64
N SER A 72 -14.61 -3.00 -9.65
CA SER A 72 -15.62 -4.03 -9.44
C SER A 72 -15.05 -5.45 -9.38
N ASP A 73 -13.75 -5.60 -9.63
CA ASP A 73 -13.09 -6.89 -9.60
C ASP A 73 -12.88 -7.37 -8.16
N ASP A 74 -12.46 -8.63 -8.01
CA ASP A 74 -12.17 -9.20 -6.70
C ASP A 74 -10.94 -8.52 -6.09
N MET A 75 -11.13 -7.87 -4.95
CA MET A 75 -10.09 -7.10 -4.26
C MET A 75 -9.75 -7.68 -2.90
N ARG A 76 -10.02 -8.98 -2.67
CA ARG A 76 -9.76 -9.61 -1.37
C ARG A 76 -8.28 -9.65 -1.02
N HIS A 77 -7.41 -9.61 -2.01
CA HIS A 77 -5.95 -9.59 -1.83
C HIS A 77 -5.42 -8.20 -1.48
N VAL A 78 -6.27 -7.18 -1.49
CA VAL A 78 -5.89 -5.81 -1.16
C VAL A 78 -6.11 -5.57 0.33
N LYS A 79 -5.03 -5.25 1.04
CA LYS A 79 -5.06 -5.02 2.48
C LYS A 79 -4.87 -3.54 2.77
N SER A 80 -5.67 -3.02 3.69
CA SER A 80 -5.53 -1.64 4.15
C SER A 80 -4.57 -1.59 5.33
N LEU A 81 -3.58 -0.69 5.25
CA LEU A 81 -2.65 -0.41 6.34
C LEU A 81 -2.74 1.07 6.70
N PRO A 82 -3.77 1.48 7.45
CA PRO A 82 -3.91 2.88 7.83
C PRO A 82 -2.99 3.22 9.00
N CYS A 83 -2.20 4.28 8.84
CA CYS A 83 -1.33 4.81 9.88
C CYS A 83 -2.04 6.00 10.51
N GLY A 84 -2.94 5.75 11.43
CA GLY A 84 -3.79 6.78 12.01
C GLY A 84 -3.18 7.52 13.19
N ASP A 85 -1.88 7.44 13.34
CA ASP A 85 -1.18 8.10 14.44
C ASP A 85 -1.03 9.60 14.18
N THR A 86 -0.82 10.37 15.23
CA THR A 86 -0.50 11.79 15.14
C THR A 86 0.93 12.02 14.68
N LEU A 87 1.77 11.01 14.75
CA LEU A 87 3.16 11.10 14.29
C LEU A 87 3.25 10.82 12.79
N PRO A 88 4.24 11.42 12.10
CA PRO A 88 4.46 11.11 10.70
C PRO A 88 4.75 9.62 10.50
N MET A 89 4.31 9.08 9.37
CA MET A 89 4.61 7.71 8.98
C MET A 89 6.12 7.55 8.81
N SER A 90 6.68 6.47 9.38
CA SER A 90 8.11 6.17 9.27
C SER A 90 8.34 4.96 8.38
N ALA A 91 9.57 4.87 7.83
CA ALA A 91 9.98 3.70 7.07
C ALA A 91 9.92 2.43 7.91
N GLN A 92 10.29 2.53 9.19
CA GLN A 92 10.25 1.39 10.11
C GLN A 92 8.82 0.89 10.30
N TRP A 93 7.86 1.81 10.43
CA TRP A 93 6.45 1.42 10.54
C TRP A 93 5.99 0.65 9.30
N VAL A 94 6.33 1.16 8.11
CA VAL A 94 5.99 0.50 6.85
C VAL A 94 6.58 -0.91 6.81
N PHE A 95 7.85 -1.03 7.12
CA PHE A 95 8.55 -2.32 7.14
C PHE A 95 7.88 -3.29 8.11
N ASP A 96 7.62 -2.84 9.33
CA ASP A 96 7.08 -3.70 10.38
C ASP A 96 5.67 -4.20 10.02
N GLN A 97 4.82 -3.32 9.47
CA GLN A 97 3.46 -3.70 9.12
C GLN A 97 3.43 -4.73 7.99
N VAL A 98 4.19 -4.50 6.94
CA VAL A 98 4.23 -5.42 5.81
C VAL A 98 4.83 -6.75 6.23
N MET A 99 5.92 -6.74 6.99
CA MET A 99 6.56 -7.98 7.44
C MET A 99 5.65 -8.80 8.35
N ALA A 100 4.87 -8.15 9.22
CA ALA A 100 3.95 -8.86 10.11
C ALA A 100 2.94 -9.68 9.32
N ILE A 101 2.45 -9.16 8.21
CA ILE A 101 1.50 -9.87 7.36
C ILE A 101 2.21 -10.92 6.51
N GLU A 102 3.37 -10.58 5.93
CA GLU A 102 4.10 -11.51 5.07
C GLU A 102 4.57 -12.75 5.83
N LYS A 103 4.90 -12.62 7.10
CA LYS A 103 5.29 -13.78 7.92
C LYS A 103 4.15 -14.75 8.14
N GLN A 104 2.91 -14.30 8.03
CA GLN A 104 1.72 -15.14 8.22
C GLN A 104 1.26 -15.77 6.89
N ALA A 105 1.78 -15.30 5.81
CA ALA A 105 1.36 -15.73 4.47
C ALA A 105 2.00 -17.07 4.07
#